data_78f33cf8e4a1f5cf1eb8dfc263f74bfb
#
_entry.id   78f33cf8e4a1f5cf1eb8dfc263f74bfb
#
_cell.length_a   1.000
_cell.length_b   1.000
_cell.length_c   1.000
_cell.angle_alpha   90.00
_cell.angle_beta   90.00
_cell.angle_gamma   90.00
#
_symmetry.space_group_name_H-M   'P 1'
#
loop_
_entity.id
_entity.type
_entity.pdbx_description
1 polymer ?
#
loop_
_entity_poly.entity_id
_entity_poly.type
_entity_poly.pdbx_seq_one_letter_code
_entity_poly.pdbx_strand_id
1 'polypeptide(L)'
;MTDRTVTKERPAEDHVVFSQLLRRPYEALLMKIHAELAAAGFADSYPSWGTNIFHYLREGGLRLTELAERTHTTKQALRYTINQLEAAGYVERVPDPTDGRAKIIRLTERGWEGRRVADEIIASIEHECVQKLGEGKMRQFEALMKDVSSVLEENRAQG
;
A
#
# COMPACT_ATOMS: atom_id res chain seq x y z
N MET A 1 15.10 -12.11 33.84
CA MET A 1 13.93 -11.58 34.58
C MET A 1 13.77 -10.14 34.20
N THR A 2 13.02 -9.92 33.11
CA THR A 2 12.82 -8.58 32.52
C THR A 2 11.43 -8.12 32.93
N ASP A 3 11.42 -7.11 33.79
CA ASP A 3 10.23 -6.49 34.34
C ASP A 3 9.37 -5.86 33.22
N ARG A 4 8.23 -6.48 32.93
CA ARG A 4 7.18 -5.92 32.08
C ARG A 4 6.28 -5.07 32.94
N THR A 5 6.73 -3.87 33.29
CA THR A 5 5.84 -2.87 33.87
C THR A 5 4.90 -2.32 32.78
N VAL A 6 3.82 -3.06 32.55
CA VAL A 6 2.69 -2.55 31.79
C VAL A 6 2.02 -1.51 32.66
N THR A 7 2.22 -0.25 32.33
CA THR A 7 1.53 0.88 32.95
C THR A 7 0.02 0.75 32.66
N LYS A 8 -0.70 0.22 33.64
CA LYS A 8 -2.14 0.06 33.63
C LYS A 8 -2.70 1.31 34.27
N GLU A 9 -3.21 2.24 33.47
CA GLU A 9 -4.25 3.22 33.87
C GLU A 9 -4.47 4.24 32.75
N ARG A 10 -5.41 3.89 31.86
CA ARG A 10 -6.19 4.87 31.10
C ARG A 10 -7.66 4.63 31.43
N PRO A 11 -8.47 5.69 31.66
CA PRO A 11 -9.91 5.54 31.92
C PRO A 11 -10.59 4.85 30.73
N ALA A 12 -11.53 3.95 30.99
CA ALA A 12 -12.14 3.03 30.02
C ALA A 12 -13.04 3.72 28.97
N GLU A 13 -13.33 5.01 29.08
CA GLU A 13 -14.31 5.70 28.23
C GLU A 13 -13.70 6.38 26.98
N ASP A 14 -12.37 6.58 26.90
CA ASP A 14 -11.68 7.20 25.74
C ASP A 14 -10.53 6.34 25.18
N HIS A 15 -10.55 5.04 25.41
CA HIS A 15 -9.46 4.18 24.95
C HIS A 15 -9.58 3.87 23.47
N VAL A 16 -9.11 4.80 22.63
CA VAL A 16 -8.91 4.50 21.20
C VAL A 16 -7.82 3.45 21.08
N VAL A 17 -8.20 2.24 20.66
CA VAL A 17 -7.26 1.13 20.48
C VAL A 17 -6.24 1.55 19.41
N PHE A 18 -4.95 1.46 19.70
CA PHE A 18 -3.86 1.89 18.83
C PHE A 18 -4.00 1.36 17.39
N SER A 19 -4.38 0.09 17.22
CA SER A 19 -4.62 -0.50 15.90
C SER A 19 -5.75 0.19 15.11
N GLN A 20 -6.75 0.74 15.81
CA GLN A 20 -7.86 1.46 15.19
C GLN A 20 -7.43 2.83 14.67
N LEU A 21 -6.46 3.49 15.35
CA LEU A 21 -5.88 4.77 14.89
C LEU A 21 -5.17 4.62 13.55
N LEU A 22 -4.58 3.47 13.30
CA LEU A 22 -3.91 3.17 12.02
C LEU A 22 -4.91 2.69 10.96
N ARG A 23 -5.80 1.79 11.35
CA ARG A 23 -6.70 1.11 10.42
C ARG A 23 -7.77 2.02 9.84
N ARG A 24 -8.48 2.81 10.67
CA ARG A 24 -9.59 3.65 10.22
C ARG A 24 -9.18 4.72 9.19
N PRO A 25 -8.11 5.52 9.40
CA PRO A 25 -7.65 6.45 8.40
C PRO A 25 -7.23 5.77 7.09
N TYR A 26 -6.57 4.61 7.19
CA TYR A 26 -6.16 3.83 6.02
C TYR A 26 -7.35 3.31 5.21
N GLU A 27 -8.35 2.73 5.87
CA GLU A 27 -9.58 2.26 5.21
C GLU A 27 -10.33 3.42 4.53
N ALA A 28 -10.46 4.57 5.22
CA ALA A 28 -11.10 5.75 4.65
C ALA A 28 -10.35 6.28 3.43
N LEU A 29 -9.01 6.30 3.48
CA LEU A 29 -8.16 6.67 2.35
C LEU A 29 -8.38 5.75 1.16
N LEU A 30 -8.35 4.43 1.38
CA LEU A 30 -8.58 3.45 0.31
C LEU A 30 -9.97 3.59 -0.31
N MET A 31 -11.01 3.79 0.50
CA MET A 31 -12.37 3.99 -0.02
C MET A 31 -12.46 5.23 -0.90
N LYS A 32 -11.82 6.34 -0.50
CA LYS A 32 -11.81 7.58 -1.28
C LYS A 32 -11.06 7.39 -2.60
N ILE A 33 -9.86 6.80 -2.57
CA ILE A 33 -9.07 6.48 -3.78
C ILE A 33 -9.88 5.60 -4.73
N HIS A 34 -10.55 4.57 -4.22
CA HIS A 34 -11.37 3.68 -5.05
C HIS A 34 -12.54 4.39 -5.73
N ALA A 35 -13.26 5.24 -4.99
CA ALA A 35 -14.38 5.97 -5.54
C ALA A 35 -13.94 6.88 -6.70
N GLU A 36 -12.82 7.58 -6.53
CA GLU A 36 -12.29 8.48 -7.54
C GLU A 36 -11.70 7.72 -8.75
N LEU A 37 -10.99 6.59 -8.52
CA LEU A 37 -10.53 5.71 -9.60
C LEU A 37 -11.69 5.11 -10.39
N ALA A 38 -12.76 4.70 -9.70
CA ALA A 38 -13.95 4.18 -10.37
C ALA A 38 -14.60 5.26 -11.26
N ALA A 39 -14.70 6.50 -10.77
CA ALA A 39 -15.19 7.63 -11.53
C ALA A 39 -14.30 7.96 -12.76
N ALA A 40 -12.99 7.70 -12.66
CA ALA A 40 -12.03 7.86 -13.76
C ALA A 40 -11.96 6.64 -14.72
N GLY A 41 -12.78 5.60 -14.54
CA GLY A 41 -12.82 4.41 -15.41
C GLY A 41 -11.86 3.28 -15.01
N PHE A 42 -11.32 3.29 -13.79
CA PHE A 42 -10.38 2.31 -13.27
C PHE A 42 -10.94 1.51 -12.08
N ALA A 43 -12.25 1.24 -12.05
CA ALA A 43 -12.93 0.52 -10.96
C ALA A 43 -12.33 -0.88 -10.71
N ASP A 44 -11.86 -1.54 -11.75
CA ASP A 44 -11.30 -2.89 -11.74
C ASP A 44 -9.81 -2.94 -11.30
N SER A 45 -9.19 -1.80 -10.99
CA SER A 45 -7.84 -1.72 -10.43
C SER A 45 -7.76 -2.06 -8.93
N TYR A 46 -8.90 -2.19 -8.28
CA TYR A 46 -9.03 -2.43 -6.82
C TYR A 46 -8.09 -3.50 -6.25
N PRO A 47 -7.89 -4.67 -6.89
CA PRO A 47 -7.01 -5.70 -6.33
C PRO A 47 -5.56 -5.25 -6.11
N SER A 48 -5.10 -4.20 -6.82
CA SER A 48 -3.74 -3.69 -6.70
C SER A 48 -3.47 -2.90 -5.42
N TRP A 49 -4.53 -2.32 -4.82
CA TRP A 49 -4.39 -1.36 -3.73
C TRP A 49 -4.07 -2.01 -2.39
N GLY A 50 -4.73 -3.12 -2.06
CA GLY A 50 -4.47 -3.86 -0.82
C GLY A 50 -3.06 -4.43 -0.72
N THR A 51 -2.38 -4.62 -1.85
CA THR A 51 -1.02 -5.15 -1.94
C THR A 51 0.00 -4.14 -2.42
N ASN A 52 -0.44 -2.92 -2.73
CA ASN A 52 0.41 -1.84 -3.26
C ASN A 52 1.25 -2.23 -4.50
N ILE A 53 0.74 -3.17 -5.31
CA ILE A 53 1.47 -3.76 -6.44
C ILE A 53 1.96 -2.70 -7.43
N PHE A 54 1.12 -1.74 -7.80
CA PHE A 54 1.49 -0.70 -8.77
C PHE A 54 2.65 0.17 -8.30
N HIS A 55 2.80 0.36 -6.98
CA HIS A 55 3.92 1.09 -6.42
C HIS A 55 5.25 0.37 -6.66
N TYR A 56 5.27 -0.96 -6.57
CA TYR A 56 6.48 -1.76 -6.74
C TYR A 56 6.81 -2.06 -8.20
N LEU A 57 5.80 -2.11 -9.10
CA LEU A 57 6.03 -2.32 -10.53
C LEU A 57 6.52 -1.01 -11.18
N ARG A 58 7.83 -0.94 -11.39
CA ARG A 58 8.52 0.14 -12.10
C ARG A 58 8.89 -0.30 -13.51
N GLU A 59 9.57 0.56 -14.27
CA GLU A 59 10.17 0.19 -15.56
C GLU A 59 11.01 -1.09 -15.41
N GLY A 60 10.84 -2.03 -16.34
CA GLY A 60 11.49 -3.34 -16.30
C GLY A 60 10.66 -4.44 -15.65
N GLY A 61 9.73 -4.12 -14.76
CA GLY A 61 8.91 -5.11 -14.05
C GLY A 61 9.66 -5.89 -12.97
N LEU A 62 8.98 -6.89 -12.37
CA LEU A 62 9.53 -7.75 -11.31
C LEU A 62 9.10 -9.21 -11.50
N ARG A 63 9.91 -10.14 -11.03
CA ARG A 63 9.50 -11.54 -10.89
C ARG A 63 8.42 -11.66 -9.79
N LEU A 64 7.54 -12.65 -9.91
CA LEU A 64 6.48 -12.90 -8.92
C LEU A 64 7.06 -13.09 -7.50
N THR A 65 8.23 -13.73 -7.39
CA THR A 65 8.92 -13.95 -6.11
C THR A 65 9.34 -12.65 -5.45
N GLU A 66 10.00 -11.78 -6.20
CA GLU A 66 10.45 -10.47 -5.71
C GLU A 66 9.26 -9.57 -5.33
N LEU A 67 8.20 -9.61 -6.13
CA LEU A 67 6.99 -8.84 -5.85
C LEU A 67 6.29 -9.35 -4.58
N ALA A 68 6.25 -10.67 -4.34
CA ALA A 68 5.70 -11.28 -3.14
C ALA A 68 6.46 -10.85 -1.87
N GLU A 69 7.79 -10.81 -1.95
CA GLU A 69 8.65 -10.34 -0.86
C GLU A 69 8.39 -8.86 -0.54
N ARG A 70 8.37 -8.01 -1.56
CA ARG A 70 8.14 -6.56 -1.39
C ARG A 70 6.74 -6.21 -0.88
N THR A 71 5.73 -6.99 -1.29
CA THR A 71 4.33 -6.78 -0.84
C THR A 71 4.02 -7.49 0.47
N HIS A 72 4.97 -8.23 1.05
CA HIS A 72 4.77 -9.09 2.23
C HIS A 72 3.59 -10.05 2.08
N THR A 73 3.34 -10.52 0.87
CA THR A 73 2.20 -11.36 0.49
C THR A 73 2.70 -12.75 0.07
N THR A 74 1.88 -13.78 0.30
CA THR A 74 2.22 -15.12 -0.18
C THR A 74 2.21 -15.18 -1.71
N LYS A 75 3.08 -15.98 -2.32
CA LYS A 75 3.12 -16.18 -3.77
C LYS A 75 1.75 -16.63 -4.34
N GLN A 76 0.98 -17.41 -3.56
CA GLN A 76 -0.33 -17.89 -3.98
C GLN A 76 -1.36 -16.76 -4.03
N ALA A 77 -1.46 -15.95 -2.96
CA ALA A 77 -2.37 -14.80 -2.91
C ALA A 77 -2.00 -13.76 -3.99
N LEU A 78 -0.70 -13.48 -4.13
CA LEU A 78 -0.22 -12.56 -5.15
C LEU A 78 -0.52 -13.05 -6.57
N ARG A 79 -0.35 -14.36 -6.84
CA ARG A 79 -0.68 -14.94 -8.15
C ARG A 79 -2.15 -14.72 -8.51
N TYR A 80 -3.06 -14.89 -7.52
CA TYR A 80 -4.47 -14.62 -7.72
C TYR A 80 -4.73 -13.15 -8.11
N THR A 81 -4.15 -12.20 -7.36
CA THR A 81 -4.25 -10.77 -7.66
C THR A 81 -3.68 -10.41 -9.03
N ILE A 82 -2.50 -10.94 -9.37
CA ILE A 82 -1.88 -10.71 -10.68
C ILE A 82 -2.75 -11.25 -11.82
N ASN A 83 -3.39 -12.43 -11.65
CA ASN A 83 -4.29 -12.96 -12.67
C ASN A 83 -5.50 -12.04 -12.90
N GLN A 84 -6.06 -11.45 -11.85
CA GLN A 84 -7.15 -10.49 -11.97
C GLN A 84 -6.70 -9.22 -12.70
N LEU A 85 -5.55 -8.66 -12.33
CA LEU A 85 -5.00 -7.46 -12.94
C LEU A 85 -4.59 -7.70 -14.42
N GLU A 86 -4.11 -8.89 -14.74
CA GLU A 86 -3.79 -9.29 -16.13
C GLU A 86 -5.08 -9.41 -16.96
N ALA A 87 -6.12 -10.06 -16.42
CA ALA A 87 -7.43 -10.16 -17.08
C ALA A 87 -8.08 -8.78 -17.29
N ALA A 88 -7.86 -7.82 -16.38
CA ALA A 88 -8.32 -6.44 -16.50
C ALA A 88 -7.38 -5.56 -17.37
N GLY A 89 -6.27 -6.10 -17.86
CA GLY A 89 -5.34 -5.43 -18.76
C GLY A 89 -4.39 -4.43 -18.10
N TYR A 90 -4.21 -4.47 -16.78
CA TYR A 90 -3.28 -3.56 -16.06
C TYR A 90 -1.85 -4.06 -16.03
N VAL A 91 -1.66 -5.36 -16.03
CA VAL A 91 -0.33 -5.99 -16.04
C VAL A 91 -0.24 -7.03 -17.14
N GLU A 92 0.98 -7.34 -17.52
CA GLU A 92 1.30 -8.44 -18.43
C GLU A 92 2.50 -9.24 -17.92
N ARG A 93 2.59 -10.49 -18.35
CA ARG A 93 3.76 -11.36 -18.12
C ARG A 93 4.58 -11.47 -19.37
N VAL A 94 5.83 -11.01 -19.29
CA VAL A 94 6.79 -11.12 -20.41
C VAL A 94 7.97 -12.00 -20.01
N PRO A 95 8.69 -12.61 -20.97
CA PRO A 95 9.93 -13.34 -20.67
C PRO A 95 10.93 -12.44 -19.93
N ASP A 96 11.63 -13.00 -18.94
CA ASP A 96 12.73 -12.31 -18.28
C ASP A 96 13.92 -12.21 -19.25
N PRO A 97 14.45 -11.02 -19.53
CA PRO A 97 15.57 -10.86 -20.47
C PRO A 97 16.87 -11.53 -19.99
N THR A 98 16.99 -11.82 -18.69
CA THR A 98 18.15 -12.46 -18.09
C THR A 98 17.99 -13.97 -17.87
N ASP A 99 16.76 -14.48 -17.90
CA ASP A 99 16.43 -15.89 -17.70
C ASP A 99 15.18 -16.25 -18.51
N GLY A 100 15.38 -16.80 -19.69
CA GLY A 100 14.28 -17.15 -20.60
C GLY A 100 13.27 -18.18 -20.07
N ARG A 101 13.55 -18.84 -18.92
CA ARG A 101 12.60 -19.73 -18.23
C ARG A 101 11.71 -18.99 -17.24
N ALA A 102 12.10 -17.79 -16.82
CA ALA A 102 11.37 -16.95 -15.89
C ALA A 102 10.48 -15.95 -16.63
N LYS A 103 9.48 -15.43 -15.92
CA LYS A 103 8.63 -14.33 -16.38
C LYS A 103 8.69 -13.19 -15.39
N ILE A 104 8.72 -11.98 -15.92
CA ILE A 104 8.53 -10.74 -15.18
C ILE A 104 7.10 -10.23 -15.39
N ILE A 105 6.58 -9.57 -14.37
CA ILE A 105 5.29 -8.89 -14.37
C ILE A 105 5.59 -7.41 -14.52
N ARG A 106 4.98 -6.76 -15.49
CA ARG A 106 5.12 -5.32 -15.69
C ARG A 106 3.77 -4.67 -15.95
N LEU A 107 3.69 -3.35 -15.77
CA LEU A 107 2.51 -2.58 -16.12
C LEU A 107 2.38 -2.48 -17.63
N THR A 108 1.14 -2.58 -18.11
CA THR A 108 0.74 -2.21 -19.47
C THR A 108 0.58 -0.69 -19.58
N GLU A 109 0.25 -0.17 -20.75
CA GLU A 109 -0.12 1.23 -20.94
C GLU A 109 -1.31 1.62 -20.04
N ARG A 110 -2.37 0.80 -19.99
CA ARG A 110 -3.51 0.98 -19.07
C ARG A 110 -3.07 0.95 -17.60
N GLY A 111 -2.13 0.09 -17.24
CA GLY A 111 -1.56 0.01 -15.90
C GLY A 111 -0.81 1.28 -15.50
N TRP A 112 -0.03 1.84 -16.41
CA TRP A 112 0.67 3.10 -16.19
C TRP A 112 -0.29 4.30 -16.10
N GLU A 113 -1.31 4.33 -16.94
CA GLU A 113 -2.35 5.37 -16.88
C GLU A 113 -3.11 5.31 -15.54
N GLY A 114 -3.58 4.12 -15.13
CA GLY A 114 -4.25 3.93 -13.85
C GLY A 114 -3.38 4.34 -12.66
N ARG A 115 -2.07 4.04 -12.71
CA ARG A 115 -1.11 4.48 -11.71
C ARG A 115 -1.00 6.02 -11.67
N ARG A 116 -0.84 6.68 -12.82
CA ARG A 116 -0.76 8.14 -12.90
C ARG A 116 -2.00 8.80 -12.30
N VAL A 117 -3.19 8.32 -12.67
CA VAL A 117 -4.45 8.82 -12.11
C VAL A 117 -4.51 8.61 -10.59
N ALA A 118 -4.05 7.47 -10.10
CA ALA A 118 -3.98 7.19 -8.67
C ALA A 118 -3.03 8.14 -7.93
N ASP A 119 -1.85 8.40 -8.49
CA ASP A 119 -0.87 9.32 -7.91
C ASP A 119 -1.45 10.76 -7.84
N GLU A 120 -2.19 11.20 -8.86
CA GLU A 120 -2.90 12.48 -8.86
C GLU A 120 -4.00 12.56 -7.79
N ILE A 121 -4.79 11.49 -7.62
CA ILE A 121 -5.82 11.38 -6.58
C ILE A 121 -5.17 11.48 -5.19
N ILE A 122 -4.10 10.73 -4.95
CA ILE A 122 -3.38 10.75 -3.67
C ILE A 122 -2.84 12.15 -3.38
N ALA A 123 -2.21 12.81 -4.35
CA ALA A 123 -1.71 14.17 -4.21
C ALA A 123 -2.84 15.17 -3.88
N SER A 124 -4.01 15.01 -4.49
CA SER A 124 -5.20 15.84 -4.21
C SER A 124 -5.69 15.64 -2.77
N ILE A 125 -5.74 14.38 -2.28
CA ILE A 125 -6.13 14.06 -0.91
C ILE A 125 -5.13 14.63 0.09
N GLU A 126 -3.83 14.50 -0.19
CA GLU A 126 -2.76 15.08 0.63
C GLU A 126 -2.91 16.59 0.73
N HIS A 127 -3.12 17.25 -0.41
CA HIS A 127 -3.36 18.71 -0.45
C HIS A 127 -4.56 19.11 0.40
N GLU A 128 -5.68 18.37 0.31
CA GLU A 128 -6.87 18.61 1.14
C GLU A 128 -6.54 18.48 2.65
N CYS A 129 -5.76 17.46 3.03
CA CYS A 129 -5.30 17.29 4.40
C CYS A 129 -4.43 18.46 4.87
N VAL A 130 -3.48 18.91 4.04
CA VAL A 130 -2.64 20.09 4.34
C VAL A 130 -3.49 21.34 4.53
N GLN A 131 -4.46 21.57 3.65
CA GLN A 131 -5.36 22.73 3.76
C GLN A 131 -6.20 22.72 5.05
N LYS A 132 -6.68 21.56 5.49
CA LYS A 132 -7.53 21.44 6.68
C LYS A 132 -6.75 21.39 7.99
N LEU A 133 -5.61 20.74 8.02
CA LEU A 133 -4.82 20.51 9.22
C LEU A 133 -3.67 21.50 9.41
N GLY A 134 -3.19 22.07 8.32
CA GLY A 134 -1.99 22.90 8.24
C GLY A 134 -0.71 22.08 8.09
N GLU A 135 0.28 22.67 7.39
CA GLU A 135 1.57 22.02 7.09
C GLU A 135 2.31 21.50 8.34
N GLY A 136 2.24 22.24 9.46
CA GLY A 136 2.93 21.87 10.68
C GLY A 136 2.46 20.53 11.24
N LYS A 137 1.14 20.32 11.29
CA LYS A 137 0.55 19.05 11.77
C LYS A 137 0.82 17.91 10.78
N MET A 138 0.80 18.18 9.48
CA MET A 138 1.11 17.17 8.47
C MET A 138 2.56 16.70 8.60
N ARG A 139 3.54 17.59 8.73
CA ARG A 139 4.94 17.22 8.99
C ARG A 139 5.12 16.42 10.28
N GLN A 140 4.40 16.77 11.36
CA GLN A 140 4.42 15.99 12.61
C GLN A 140 3.83 14.59 12.43
N PHE A 141 2.70 14.49 11.71
CA PHE A 141 2.07 13.21 11.39
C PHE A 141 3.01 12.30 10.60
N GLU A 142 3.66 12.82 9.54
CA GLU A 142 4.62 12.05 8.74
C GLU A 142 5.81 11.56 9.58
N ALA A 143 6.37 12.42 10.43
CA ALA A 143 7.47 12.04 11.32
C ALA A 143 7.04 10.92 12.28
N LEU A 144 5.91 11.08 12.97
CA LEU A 144 5.38 10.08 13.89
C LEU A 144 5.06 8.75 13.20
N MET A 145 4.52 8.78 11.99
CA MET A 145 4.23 7.55 11.23
C MET A 145 5.51 6.80 10.84
N LYS A 146 6.58 7.53 10.48
CA LYS A 146 7.91 6.93 10.23
C LYS A 146 8.48 6.30 11.49
N ASP A 147 8.40 6.98 12.62
CA ASP A 147 8.88 6.46 13.92
C ASP A 147 8.10 5.20 14.33
N VAL A 148 6.76 5.22 14.19
CA VAL A 148 5.90 4.04 14.46
C VAL A 148 6.27 2.88 13.54
N SER A 149 6.48 3.12 12.24
CA SER A 149 6.89 2.07 11.31
C SER A 149 8.22 1.45 11.71
N SER A 150 9.23 2.26 12.05
CA SER A 150 10.53 1.77 12.51
C SER A 150 10.42 0.87 13.74
N VAL A 151 9.66 1.30 14.77
CA VAL A 151 9.45 0.50 15.99
C VAL A 151 8.76 -0.84 15.70
N LEU A 152 7.79 -0.86 14.78
CA LEU A 152 7.08 -2.09 14.43
C LEU A 152 7.94 -3.04 13.59
N GLU A 153 8.84 -2.51 12.74
CA GLU A 153 9.74 -3.30 11.90
C GLU A 153 10.90 -3.91 12.71
N GLU A 154 11.49 -3.19 13.67
CA GLU A 154 12.53 -3.71 14.57
C GLU A 154 12.07 -4.96 15.31
N ASN A 155 10.81 -4.99 15.74
CA ASN A 155 10.23 -6.14 16.42
C ASN A 155 10.04 -7.37 15.52
N ARG A 156 9.96 -7.19 14.19
CA ARG A 156 9.87 -8.31 13.21
C ARG A 156 11.22 -8.98 12.96
N ALA A 157 12.31 -8.24 13.06
CA ALA A 157 13.66 -8.79 12.83
C ALA A 157 14.19 -9.63 14.00
N GLN A 158 13.55 -9.56 15.18
CA GLN A 158 13.97 -10.25 16.40
C GLN A 158 13.12 -11.49 16.73
N GLY A 159 12.13 -11.86 15.96
CA GLY A 159 11.26 -13.02 16.12
C GLY A 159 11.30 -13.97 14.95
#